data_35315319aa92c45e7a8da3f3bde546ab
#
_entry.id   35315319aa92c45e7a8da3f3bde546ab
#
_cell.length_a   1.000
_cell.length_b   1.000
_cell.length_c   1.000
_cell.angle_alpha   90.00
_cell.angle_beta   90.00
_cell.angle_gamma   90.00
#
_symmetry.space_group_name_H-M   'P 1'
#
loop_
_entity.id
_entity.type
_entity.pdbx_description
1 polymer ?
#
loop_
_entity_poly.entity_id
_entity_poly.type
_entity_poly.pdbx_seq_one_letter_code
_entity_poly.pdbx_strand_id
1 'polypeptide(L)'
;MAQDNNTSKGGFFGKLKDTFSTEIKIGNYTFKDGSVYTGEMKGRKPNGKGKTVFKNGDVYEGEYIKGKREGYGIYSFPDGEKYEGQWFQDQQHGKGIYYFMNNNRYDGMWFQDYQHGAGTMYYHNGDLYVGNWANDKREGEGTYTWANGAKYSGHWKNDKKNGKGTMNWDDGCKYDGDWKDDVRHGKGVFEYTNGDKYDGDWADDIQHGKGTYFFHTGDRYEGSYLLGERTGEGVYYHANGDKYVGNFKDGMQDGKGTFTWANGAVYEGDWKNNKREGKGIYKWSNGDVYEGDWKIIVLTVRAL
;
A
#
# COMPACT_ATOMS: atom_id res chain seq x y z
N MET A 1 -33.44 51.46 -73.49
CA MET A 1 -33.84 51.23 -72.10
C MET A 1 -33.39 49.87 -71.72
N ALA A 2 -32.30 49.77 -71.04
CA ALA A 2 -31.74 48.50 -70.53
C ALA A 2 -31.82 48.59 -69.01
N GLN A 3 -32.48 47.62 -68.39
CA GLN A 3 -32.47 47.44 -66.92
C GLN A 3 -31.47 46.36 -66.58
N ASP A 4 -30.46 46.77 -65.85
CA ASP A 4 -29.50 45.89 -65.15
C ASP A 4 -30.18 45.16 -63.96
N ASN A 5 -30.14 43.85 -63.97
CA ASN A 5 -30.42 43.01 -62.82
C ASN A 5 -29.11 42.38 -62.31
N ASN A 6 -28.48 43.04 -61.36
CA ASN A 6 -27.31 42.53 -60.63
C ASN A 6 -27.79 41.80 -59.37
N THR A 7 -27.95 40.48 -59.44
CA THR A 7 -28.26 39.63 -58.28
C THR A 7 -26.98 39.09 -57.66
N SER A 8 -26.77 39.45 -56.45
CA SER A 8 -25.61 39.15 -55.58
C SER A 8 -25.36 37.64 -55.45
N LYS A 9 -24.25 37.15 -56.00
CA LYS A 9 -23.66 35.82 -55.73
C LYS A 9 -22.59 35.87 -54.64
N GLY A 10 -22.78 36.67 -53.57
CA GLY A 10 -21.77 36.88 -52.54
C GLY A 10 -21.83 35.98 -51.31
N GLY A 11 -22.93 35.21 -51.09
CA GLY A 11 -23.17 34.57 -49.79
C GLY A 11 -22.57 33.17 -49.57
N PHE A 12 -22.37 32.41 -50.65
CA PHE A 12 -21.93 31.00 -50.48
C PHE A 12 -20.42 30.83 -50.46
N PHE A 13 -19.67 31.61 -51.20
CA PHE A 13 -18.20 31.55 -51.23
C PHE A 13 -17.55 32.20 -50.02
N GLY A 14 -18.19 33.18 -49.37
CA GLY A 14 -17.72 33.79 -48.14
C GLY A 14 -17.73 32.80 -46.96
N LYS A 15 -18.81 32.02 -46.82
CA LYS A 15 -18.94 30.98 -45.78
C LYS A 15 -17.95 29.83 -45.94
N LEU A 16 -17.59 29.46 -47.19
CA LEU A 16 -16.57 28.44 -47.46
C LEU A 16 -15.13 28.92 -47.17
N LYS A 17 -14.85 30.21 -47.42
CA LYS A 17 -13.52 30.79 -47.17
C LYS A 17 -13.14 30.75 -45.65
N ASP A 18 -14.10 31.04 -44.76
CA ASP A 18 -13.87 31.02 -43.34
C ASP A 18 -13.63 29.60 -42.79
N THR A 19 -14.16 28.58 -43.44
CA THR A 19 -13.98 27.17 -43.04
C THR A 19 -12.57 26.63 -43.34
N PHE A 20 -11.86 27.21 -44.31
CA PHE A 20 -10.52 26.85 -44.77
C PHE A 20 -9.45 27.88 -44.37
N SER A 21 -9.81 28.92 -43.61
CA SER A 21 -8.85 29.91 -43.16
C SER A 21 -7.78 29.27 -42.26
N THR A 22 -6.51 29.49 -42.58
CA THR A 22 -5.35 29.11 -41.76
C THR A 22 -5.00 30.19 -40.76
N GLU A 23 -5.64 31.37 -40.84
CA GLU A 23 -5.43 32.51 -39.97
C GLU A 23 -6.13 32.32 -38.61
N ILE A 24 -5.41 32.58 -37.53
CA ILE A 24 -5.96 32.56 -36.17
C ILE A 24 -6.60 33.94 -35.90
N LYS A 25 -7.84 33.92 -35.38
CA LYS A 25 -8.59 35.13 -35.01
C LYS A 25 -9.18 34.97 -33.64
N ILE A 26 -9.31 36.03 -32.89
CA ILE A 26 -10.06 36.03 -31.61
C ILE A 26 -11.57 36.02 -31.93
N GLY A 27 -12.31 35.17 -31.25
CA GLY A 27 -13.75 35.04 -31.46
C GLY A 27 -14.46 34.25 -30.37
N ASN A 28 -15.76 34.09 -30.54
CA ASN A 28 -16.61 33.31 -29.65
C ASN A 28 -17.16 32.09 -30.39
N TYR A 29 -17.36 31.02 -29.66
CA TYR A 29 -17.98 29.79 -30.13
C TYR A 29 -18.93 29.22 -29.10
N THR A 30 -20.14 28.90 -29.49
CA THR A 30 -21.10 28.22 -28.60
C THR A 30 -21.15 26.74 -28.97
N PHE A 31 -20.82 25.90 -28.00
CA PHE A 31 -20.92 24.44 -28.15
C PHE A 31 -22.39 23.99 -28.17
N LYS A 32 -22.65 22.76 -28.61
CA LYS A 32 -24.00 22.19 -28.68
C LYS A 32 -24.74 22.10 -27.37
N ASP A 33 -24.01 21.95 -26.26
CA ASP A 33 -24.52 21.88 -24.89
C ASP A 33 -24.85 23.28 -24.29
N GLY A 34 -24.55 24.34 -25.01
CA GLY A 34 -24.74 25.73 -24.61
C GLY A 34 -23.54 26.36 -23.91
N SER A 35 -22.43 25.64 -23.73
CA SER A 35 -21.18 26.20 -23.21
C SER A 35 -20.60 27.25 -24.16
N VAL A 36 -19.94 28.27 -23.63
CA VAL A 36 -19.45 29.41 -24.43
C VAL A 36 -17.93 29.48 -24.33
N TYR A 37 -17.29 29.41 -25.48
CA TYR A 37 -15.85 29.65 -25.64
C TYR A 37 -15.57 31.07 -26.10
N THR A 38 -14.50 31.66 -25.57
CA THR A 38 -13.91 32.93 -26.00
C THR A 38 -12.40 32.74 -26.11
N GLY A 39 -11.82 33.06 -27.26
CA GLY A 39 -10.39 32.91 -27.48
C GLY A 39 -10.00 32.77 -28.95
N GLU A 40 -8.85 32.16 -29.17
CA GLU A 40 -8.26 31.96 -30.48
C GLU A 40 -9.05 30.91 -31.29
N MET A 41 -9.34 31.25 -32.53
CA MET A 41 -10.16 30.48 -33.48
C MET A 41 -9.38 30.22 -34.77
N LYS A 42 -9.51 29.01 -35.32
CA LYS A 42 -9.08 28.69 -36.68
C LYS A 42 -10.31 28.25 -37.48
N GLY A 43 -10.67 29.09 -38.48
CA GLY A 43 -11.96 28.97 -39.13
C GLY A 43 -13.10 29.20 -38.12
N ARG A 44 -13.93 28.17 -37.90
CA ARG A 44 -15.10 28.24 -37.01
C ARG A 44 -14.95 27.42 -35.72
N LYS A 45 -13.74 27.03 -35.35
CA LYS A 45 -13.51 26.18 -34.18
C LYS A 45 -12.48 26.79 -33.25
N PRO A 46 -12.62 26.60 -31.94
CA PRO A 46 -11.56 26.86 -30.96
C PRO A 46 -10.24 26.24 -31.38
N ASN A 47 -9.17 27.04 -31.45
CA ASN A 47 -7.85 26.55 -31.83
C ASN A 47 -6.78 27.55 -31.38
N GLY A 48 -5.96 27.19 -30.45
CA GLY A 48 -5.05 28.05 -29.71
C GLY A 48 -5.55 28.30 -28.27
N LYS A 49 -5.20 29.42 -27.67
CA LYS A 49 -5.56 29.73 -26.27
C LYS A 49 -6.98 30.30 -26.17
N GLY A 50 -7.69 29.89 -25.14
CA GLY A 50 -9.03 30.40 -24.88
C GLY A 50 -9.64 29.90 -23.56
N LYS A 51 -10.83 30.44 -23.29
CA LYS A 51 -11.61 30.14 -22.09
C LYS A 51 -12.98 29.63 -22.45
N THR A 52 -13.40 28.55 -21.85
CA THR A 52 -14.79 28.04 -21.95
C THR A 52 -15.46 28.16 -20.59
N VAL A 53 -16.66 28.75 -20.58
CA VAL A 53 -17.58 28.68 -19.45
C VAL A 53 -18.64 27.66 -19.79
N PHE A 54 -18.70 26.58 -19.03
CA PHE A 54 -19.65 25.50 -19.20
C PHE A 54 -21.00 25.85 -18.59
N LYS A 55 -22.06 25.21 -19.07
CA LYS A 55 -23.43 25.46 -18.60
C LYS A 55 -23.64 25.13 -17.10
N ASN A 56 -22.89 24.19 -16.56
CA ASN A 56 -22.91 23.80 -15.14
C ASN A 56 -22.09 24.74 -14.24
N GLY A 57 -21.45 25.77 -14.81
CA GLY A 57 -20.63 26.71 -14.08
C GLY A 57 -19.12 26.39 -14.05
N ASP A 58 -18.70 25.25 -14.55
CA ASP A 58 -17.28 24.93 -14.70
C ASP A 58 -16.59 25.92 -15.64
N VAL A 59 -15.29 26.08 -15.46
CA VAL A 59 -14.47 26.94 -16.31
C VAL A 59 -13.22 26.19 -16.75
N TYR A 60 -12.95 26.17 -18.05
CA TYR A 60 -11.65 25.75 -18.59
C TYR A 60 -10.96 26.95 -19.19
N GLU A 61 -9.66 27.10 -18.88
CA GLU A 61 -8.78 28.11 -19.49
C GLU A 61 -7.48 27.43 -19.92
N GLY A 62 -7.23 27.39 -21.24
CA GLY A 62 -6.11 26.62 -21.76
C GLY A 62 -6.07 26.55 -23.29
N GLU A 63 -5.37 25.55 -23.78
CA GLU A 63 -5.11 25.34 -25.19
C GLU A 63 -6.19 24.45 -25.85
N TYR A 64 -6.46 24.74 -27.12
CA TYR A 64 -7.42 24.01 -27.94
C TYR A 64 -6.82 23.65 -29.30
N ILE A 65 -7.13 22.45 -29.77
CA ILE A 65 -6.90 22.03 -31.17
C ILE A 65 -8.20 21.49 -31.77
N LYS A 66 -8.65 22.13 -32.86
CA LYS A 66 -9.87 21.73 -33.59
C LYS A 66 -11.13 21.61 -32.72
N GLY A 67 -11.22 22.44 -31.66
CA GLY A 67 -12.38 22.51 -30.78
C GLY A 67 -12.31 21.57 -29.57
N LYS A 68 -11.20 20.87 -29.36
CA LYS A 68 -10.95 20.02 -28.20
C LYS A 68 -9.88 20.62 -27.32
N ARG A 69 -10.01 20.42 -26.02
CA ARG A 69 -8.96 20.77 -25.04
C ARG A 69 -7.73 19.94 -25.35
N GLU A 70 -6.58 20.59 -25.40
CA GLU A 70 -5.30 20.01 -25.80
C GLU A 70 -4.17 20.81 -25.12
N GLY A 71 -2.96 20.25 -24.99
CA GLY A 71 -1.84 20.95 -24.39
C GLY A 71 -2.07 21.27 -22.91
N TYR A 72 -1.65 22.47 -22.44
CA TYR A 72 -1.79 22.85 -21.04
C TYR A 72 -3.07 23.66 -20.80
N GLY A 73 -3.75 23.37 -19.68
CA GLY A 73 -4.93 24.11 -19.27
C GLY A 73 -5.35 23.87 -17.82
N ILE A 74 -6.17 24.81 -17.34
CA ILE A 74 -6.75 24.80 -16.00
C ILE A 74 -8.25 24.57 -16.12
N TYR A 75 -8.77 23.58 -15.41
CA TYR A 75 -10.20 23.32 -15.26
C TYR A 75 -10.60 23.57 -13.81
N SER A 76 -11.55 24.47 -13.61
CA SER A 76 -12.04 24.85 -12.29
C SER A 76 -13.51 24.47 -12.16
N PHE A 77 -13.84 23.80 -11.07
CA PHE A 77 -15.20 23.42 -10.70
C PHE A 77 -15.82 24.45 -9.75
N PRO A 78 -17.17 24.64 -9.75
CA PRO A 78 -17.82 25.61 -8.88
C PRO A 78 -17.69 25.32 -7.38
N ASP A 79 -17.44 24.05 -7.00
CA ASP A 79 -17.23 23.59 -5.63
C ASP A 79 -15.82 23.87 -5.10
N GLY A 80 -14.92 24.41 -5.96
CA GLY A 80 -13.55 24.75 -5.62
C GLY A 80 -12.51 23.71 -6.00
N GLU A 81 -12.91 22.56 -6.52
CA GLU A 81 -11.96 21.61 -7.10
C GLU A 81 -11.29 22.21 -8.35
N LYS A 82 -10.08 21.78 -8.62
CA LYS A 82 -9.31 22.28 -9.77
C LYS A 82 -8.35 21.23 -10.30
N TYR A 83 -8.32 21.10 -11.64
CA TYR A 83 -7.22 20.42 -12.33
C TYR A 83 -6.35 21.44 -13.07
N GLU A 84 -5.06 21.28 -13.00
CA GLU A 84 -4.06 22.12 -13.66
C GLU A 84 -3.00 21.22 -14.28
N GLY A 85 -3.00 21.10 -15.62
CA GLY A 85 -2.11 20.15 -16.26
C GLY A 85 -2.32 19.99 -17.75
N GLN A 86 -1.80 18.90 -18.26
CA GLN A 86 -1.87 18.55 -19.68
C GLN A 86 -3.22 17.91 -20.04
N TRP A 87 -3.67 18.21 -21.25
CA TRP A 87 -4.90 17.72 -21.84
C TRP A 87 -4.62 17.06 -23.19
N PHE A 88 -5.33 16.00 -23.48
CA PHE A 88 -5.31 15.34 -24.78
C PHE A 88 -6.73 14.90 -25.16
N GLN A 89 -7.25 15.41 -26.30
CA GLN A 89 -8.56 15.06 -26.85
C GLN A 89 -9.72 15.24 -25.83
N ASP A 90 -9.74 16.35 -25.07
CA ASP A 90 -10.69 16.68 -24.00
C ASP A 90 -10.50 15.90 -22.69
N GLN A 91 -9.48 15.07 -22.53
CA GLN A 91 -9.20 14.30 -21.33
C GLN A 91 -7.95 14.82 -20.62
N GLN A 92 -7.94 14.71 -19.31
CA GLN A 92 -6.73 14.91 -18.48
C GLN A 92 -5.69 13.87 -18.91
N HIS A 93 -4.47 14.32 -19.17
CA HIS A 93 -3.41 13.47 -19.70
C HIS A 93 -2.03 14.00 -19.29
N GLY A 94 -0.98 13.14 -19.38
CA GLY A 94 0.38 13.59 -19.06
C GLY A 94 0.51 14.10 -17.62
N LYS A 95 1.31 15.14 -17.39
CA LYS A 95 1.51 15.71 -16.06
C LYS A 95 0.38 16.66 -15.69
N GLY A 96 -0.10 16.56 -14.43
CA GLY A 96 -1.10 17.47 -13.92
C GLY A 96 -1.25 17.40 -12.41
N ILE A 97 -1.82 18.46 -11.85
CA ILE A 97 -2.14 18.58 -10.42
C ILE A 97 -3.65 18.69 -10.28
N TYR A 98 -4.21 17.87 -9.39
CA TYR A 98 -5.61 17.97 -9.00
C TYR A 98 -5.72 18.41 -7.55
N TYR A 99 -6.52 19.42 -7.30
CA TYR A 99 -6.86 19.94 -5.98
C TYR A 99 -8.29 19.52 -5.66
N PHE A 100 -8.45 18.66 -4.67
CA PHE A 100 -9.73 18.14 -4.23
C PHE A 100 -10.42 19.07 -3.23
N MET A 101 -11.73 19.06 -3.19
CA MET A 101 -12.54 19.86 -2.25
C MET A 101 -12.17 19.60 -0.78
N ASN A 102 -11.74 18.39 -0.43
CA ASN A 102 -11.31 18.02 0.91
C ASN A 102 -9.87 18.42 1.25
N ASN A 103 -9.25 19.31 0.48
CA ASN A 103 -7.85 19.77 0.57
C ASN A 103 -6.80 18.68 0.33
N ASN A 104 -7.16 17.54 -0.21
CA ASN A 104 -6.16 16.64 -0.78
C ASN A 104 -5.61 17.23 -2.08
N ARG A 105 -4.39 16.83 -2.44
CA ARG A 105 -3.78 17.23 -3.71
C ARG A 105 -3.04 16.05 -4.32
N TYR A 106 -3.36 15.74 -5.57
CA TYR A 106 -2.58 14.80 -6.37
C TYR A 106 -1.68 15.57 -7.33
N ASP A 107 -0.41 15.22 -7.41
CA ASP A 107 0.58 15.76 -8.33
C ASP A 107 1.26 14.60 -9.04
N GLY A 108 0.94 14.37 -10.30
CA GLY A 108 1.41 13.18 -10.97
C GLY A 108 0.98 13.07 -12.44
N MET A 109 1.11 11.84 -12.92
CA MET A 109 0.74 11.48 -14.27
C MET A 109 -0.75 11.12 -14.37
N TRP A 110 -1.34 11.46 -15.50
CA TRP A 110 -2.74 11.23 -15.86
C TRP A 110 -2.84 10.50 -17.20
N PHE A 111 -3.78 9.61 -17.30
CA PHE A 111 -4.11 8.92 -18.55
C PHE A 111 -5.62 8.75 -18.68
N GLN A 112 -6.23 9.41 -19.69
CA GLN A 112 -7.66 9.34 -19.98
C GLN A 112 -8.54 9.63 -18.74
N ASP A 113 -8.29 10.77 -18.09
CA ASP A 113 -8.96 11.27 -16.88
C ASP A 113 -8.67 10.50 -15.57
N TYR A 114 -7.81 9.45 -15.59
CA TYR A 114 -7.42 8.68 -14.42
C TYR A 114 -6.02 9.02 -13.96
N GLN A 115 -5.79 9.01 -12.64
CA GLN A 115 -4.44 8.99 -12.06
C GLN A 115 -3.72 7.73 -12.54
N HIS A 116 -2.53 7.90 -13.11
CA HIS A 116 -1.80 6.80 -13.74
C HIS A 116 -0.29 7.05 -13.68
N GLY A 117 0.53 5.95 -13.68
CA GLY A 117 1.98 6.11 -13.60
C GLY A 117 2.45 6.71 -12.28
N ALA A 118 3.57 7.44 -12.29
CA ALA A 118 4.13 8.03 -11.09
C ALA A 118 3.35 9.24 -10.61
N GLY A 119 3.08 9.31 -9.30
CA GLY A 119 2.38 10.43 -8.70
C GLY A 119 2.51 10.51 -7.18
N THR A 120 2.20 11.68 -6.65
CA THR A 120 2.22 11.98 -5.22
C THR A 120 0.84 12.45 -4.80
N MET A 121 0.26 11.78 -3.80
CA MET A 121 -0.96 12.21 -3.14
C MET A 121 -0.60 12.83 -1.79
N TYR A 122 -0.96 14.08 -1.60
CA TYR A 122 -0.90 14.80 -0.33
C TYR A 122 -2.29 14.77 0.29
N TYR A 123 -2.44 14.14 1.43
CA TYR A 123 -3.70 14.08 2.15
C TYR A 123 -3.82 15.24 3.15
N HIS A 124 -5.01 15.76 3.35
CA HIS A 124 -5.27 16.89 4.25
C HIS A 124 -4.91 16.61 5.73
N ASN A 125 -4.91 15.32 6.10
CA ASN A 125 -4.53 14.88 7.44
C ASN A 125 -3.01 14.82 7.66
N GLY A 126 -2.21 15.17 6.66
CA GLY A 126 -0.74 15.15 6.70
C GLY A 126 -0.11 13.85 6.20
N ASP A 127 -0.90 12.86 5.81
CA ASP A 127 -0.39 11.64 5.16
C ASP A 127 0.16 11.96 3.77
N LEU A 128 1.08 11.14 3.29
CA LEU A 128 1.70 11.25 1.98
C LEU A 128 1.81 9.88 1.31
N TYR A 129 1.41 9.81 0.05
CA TYR A 129 1.75 8.65 -0.79
C TYR A 129 2.59 9.11 -1.98
N VAL A 130 3.71 8.44 -2.20
CA VAL A 130 4.58 8.63 -3.38
C VAL A 130 4.76 7.27 -4.05
N GLY A 131 4.30 7.11 -5.27
CA GLY A 131 4.39 5.81 -5.94
C GLY A 131 3.64 5.76 -7.26
N ASN A 132 3.39 4.54 -7.72
CA ASN A 132 2.70 4.27 -8.96
C ASN A 132 1.18 4.18 -8.75
N TRP A 133 0.47 4.56 -9.80
CA TRP A 133 -0.98 4.58 -9.88
C TRP A 133 -1.46 3.88 -11.14
N ALA A 134 -2.60 3.25 -11.07
CA ALA A 134 -3.32 2.74 -12.23
C ALA A 134 -4.83 2.88 -12.01
N ASN A 135 -5.50 3.65 -12.89
CA ASN A 135 -6.93 3.89 -12.82
C ASN A 135 -7.40 4.33 -11.42
N ASP A 136 -6.80 5.44 -10.92
CA ASP A 136 -7.05 6.07 -9.61
C ASP A 136 -6.68 5.24 -8.38
N LYS A 137 -6.01 4.09 -8.56
CA LYS A 137 -5.60 3.21 -7.45
C LYS A 137 -4.09 3.15 -7.34
N ARG A 138 -3.59 3.05 -6.11
CA ARG A 138 -2.18 2.73 -5.85
C ARG A 138 -1.90 1.34 -6.39
N GLU A 139 -0.85 1.23 -7.21
CA GLU A 139 -0.47 0.01 -7.90
C GLU A 139 1.06 -0.05 -8.06
N GLY A 140 1.67 -1.24 -8.01
CA GLY A 140 3.12 -1.38 -8.13
C GLY A 140 3.87 -0.82 -6.93
N GLU A 141 5.07 -0.27 -7.15
CA GLU A 141 5.91 0.26 -6.07
C GLU A 141 5.41 1.61 -5.55
N GLY A 142 5.42 1.75 -4.23
CA GLY A 142 5.06 3.02 -3.59
C GLY A 142 5.37 3.07 -2.10
N THR A 143 5.46 4.29 -1.60
CA THR A 143 5.69 4.59 -0.19
C THR A 143 4.52 5.40 0.35
N TYR A 144 3.92 4.92 1.43
CA TYR A 144 2.94 5.65 2.22
C TYR A 144 3.57 6.07 3.54
N THR A 145 3.51 7.35 3.84
CA THR A 145 3.98 7.91 5.10
C THR A 145 2.77 8.50 5.83
N TRP A 146 2.48 8.00 7.00
CA TRP A 146 1.43 8.53 7.86
C TRP A 146 1.90 9.79 8.60
N ALA A 147 0.98 10.66 8.97
CA ALA A 147 1.27 11.89 9.70
C ALA A 147 1.94 11.66 11.07
N ASN A 148 1.73 10.49 11.69
CA ASN A 148 2.40 10.09 12.92
C ASN A 148 3.85 9.61 12.73
N GLY A 149 4.35 9.56 11.48
CA GLY A 149 5.70 9.12 11.15
C GLY A 149 5.84 7.65 10.77
N ALA A 150 4.79 6.84 10.93
CA ALA A 150 4.79 5.46 10.41
C ALA A 150 4.99 5.47 8.90
N LYS A 151 5.58 4.39 8.35
CA LYS A 151 5.94 4.34 6.93
C LYS A 151 5.87 2.92 6.38
N TYR A 152 5.15 2.75 5.29
CA TYR A 152 5.21 1.55 4.46
C TYR A 152 5.90 1.85 3.14
N SER A 153 6.84 0.99 2.74
CA SER A 153 7.48 1.03 1.42
C SER A 153 7.45 -0.36 0.82
N GLY A 154 6.87 -0.51 -0.35
CA GLY A 154 6.72 -1.80 -1.01
C GLY A 154 5.67 -1.82 -2.09
N HIS A 155 5.25 -3.01 -2.45
CA HIS A 155 4.28 -3.25 -3.49
C HIS A 155 2.84 -2.96 -3.05
N TRP A 156 2.07 -2.38 -3.96
CA TRP A 156 0.65 -2.07 -3.85
C TRP A 156 -0.13 -2.76 -4.96
N LYS A 157 -1.34 -3.18 -4.66
CA LYS A 157 -2.28 -3.72 -5.62
C LYS A 157 -3.70 -3.28 -5.26
N ASN A 158 -4.37 -2.56 -6.17
CA ASN A 158 -5.73 -2.06 -5.93
C ASN A 158 -5.87 -1.36 -4.56
N ASP A 159 -4.99 -0.39 -4.24
CA ASP A 159 -4.93 0.37 -2.97
C ASP A 159 -4.52 -0.41 -1.73
N LYS A 160 -4.18 -1.68 -1.82
CA LYS A 160 -3.77 -2.52 -0.71
C LYS A 160 -2.29 -2.87 -0.77
N LYS A 161 -1.66 -3.00 0.39
CA LYS A 161 -0.31 -3.57 0.50
C LYS A 161 -0.35 -5.01 0.01
N ASN A 162 0.56 -5.36 -0.90
CA ASN A 162 0.59 -6.68 -1.54
C ASN A 162 2.02 -7.01 -2.01
N GLY A 163 2.43 -8.28 -1.99
CA GLY A 163 3.81 -8.64 -2.35
C GLY A 163 4.83 -8.25 -1.29
N LYS A 164 6.05 -7.90 -1.67
CA LYS A 164 7.11 -7.52 -0.74
C LYS A 164 6.95 -6.08 -0.24
N GLY A 165 7.23 -5.86 1.04
CA GLY A 165 7.23 -4.52 1.61
C GLY A 165 7.69 -4.45 3.06
N THR A 166 8.19 -3.28 3.41
CA THR A 166 8.67 -2.95 4.76
C THR A 166 7.71 -1.95 5.40
N MET A 167 7.22 -2.27 6.59
CA MET A 167 6.46 -1.37 7.45
C MET A 167 7.30 -1.00 8.66
N ASN A 168 7.42 0.30 8.92
CA ASN A 168 7.97 0.84 10.15
C ASN A 168 6.83 1.57 10.87
N TRP A 169 6.49 1.12 12.08
CA TRP A 169 5.48 1.77 12.89
C TRP A 169 6.06 2.93 13.70
N ASP A 170 5.20 3.81 14.15
CA ASP A 170 5.56 4.99 14.98
C ASP A 170 6.02 4.60 16.39
N ASP A 171 5.67 3.41 16.86
CA ASP A 171 6.16 2.84 18.12
C ASP A 171 7.58 2.24 18.02
N GLY A 172 8.15 2.17 16.80
CA GLY A 172 9.48 1.62 16.54
C GLY A 172 9.49 0.15 16.12
N CYS A 173 8.34 -0.54 16.11
CA CYS A 173 8.26 -1.88 15.52
C CYS A 173 8.55 -1.83 14.01
N LYS A 174 9.07 -2.93 13.47
CA LYS A 174 9.33 -3.06 12.03
C LYS A 174 8.94 -4.44 11.53
N TYR A 175 8.33 -4.47 10.34
CA TYR A 175 8.12 -5.71 9.58
C TYR A 175 8.72 -5.58 8.19
N ASP A 176 9.43 -6.61 7.77
CA ASP A 176 9.97 -6.75 6.41
C ASP A 176 9.60 -8.12 5.86
N GLY A 177 8.74 -8.18 4.86
CA GLY A 177 8.23 -9.46 4.39
C GLY A 177 7.13 -9.38 3.35
N ASP A 178 6.41 -10.49 3.23
CA ASP A 178 5.30 -10.63 2.31
C ASP A 178 4.01 -10.04 2.89
N TRP A 179 3.24 -9.41 2.02
CA TRP A 179 1.93 -8.82 2.29
C TRP A 179 0.88 -9.38 1.32
N LYS A 180 -0.32 -9.53 1.81
CA LYS A 180 -1.48 -9.90 1.00
C LYS A 180 -2.71 -9.15 1.51
N ASP A 181 -3.31 -8.31 0.66
CA ASP A 181 -4.52 -7.54 0.97
C ASP A 181 -4.44 -6.80 2.33
N ASP A 182 -3.33 -6.05 2.56
CA ASP A 182 -3.00 -5.27 3.76
C ASP A 182 -2.53 -6.05 4.99
N VAL A 183 -2.56 -7.39 5.00
CA VAL A 183 -2.10 -8.21 6.13
C VAL A 183 -0.75 -8.86 5.85
N ARG A 184 0.05 -9.11 6.89
CA ARG A 184 1.30 -9.88 6.81
C ARG A 184 0.97 -11.31 6.44
N HIS A 185 1.68 -11.84 5.45
CA HIS A 185 1.46 -13.17 4.91
C HIS A 185 2.78 -13.76 4.40
N GLY A 186 2.85 -15.09 4.13
CA GLY A 186 4.07 -15.70 3.59
C GLY A 186 5.26 -15.58 4.53
N LYS A 187 6.42 -15.16 4.02
CA LYS A 187 7.67 -15.02 4.79
C LYS A 187 7.90 -13.60 5.24
N GLY A 188 8.35 -13.43 6.49
CA GLY A 188 8.73 -12.09 6.96
C GLY A 188 9.40 -12.07 8.32
N VAL A 189 10.11 -10.97 8.56
CA VAL A 189 10.80 -10.67 9.79
C VAL A 189 10.05 -9.55 10.51
N PHE A 190 9.71 -9.78 11.77
CA PHE A 190 9.15 -8.75 12.65
C PHE A 190 10.15 -8.44 13.77
N GLU A 191 10.52 -7.18 13.91
CA GLU A 191 11.35 -6.66 14.99
C GLU A 191 10.47 -5.87 15.97
N TYR A 192 10.46 -6.30 17.22
CA TYR A 192 9.69 -5.69 18.29
C TYR A 192 10.50 -4.59 19.01
N THR A 193 9.83 -3.64 19.58
CA THR A 193 10.46 -2.52 20.32
C THR A 193 11.26 -2.96 21.54
N ASN A 194 10.92 -4.11 22.14
CA ASN A 194 11.66 -4.69 23.26
C ASN A 194 12.95 -5.40 22.83
N GLY A 195 13.27 -5.44 21.53
CA GLY A 195 14.45 -6.13 20.98
C GLY A 195 14.22 -7.58 20.61
N ASP A 196 13.03 -8.13 20.81
CA ASP A 196 12.67 -9.46 20.28
C ASP A 196 12.57 -9.41 18.76
N LYS A 197 12.75 -10.57 18.11
CA LYS A 197 12.59 -10.72 16.67
C LYS A 197 11.94 -12.06 16.32
N TYR A 198 10.99 -12.02 15.41
CA TYR A 198 10.46 -13.23 14.78
C TYR A 198 10.84 -13.25 13.30
N ASP A 199 11.35 -14.38 12.84
CA ASP A 199 11.70 -14.65 11.43
C ASP A 199 11.04 -15.94 11.00
N GLY A 200 10.03 -15.88 10.15
CA GLY A 200 9.25 -17.08 9.82
C GLY A 200 8.04 -16.84 8.94
N ASP A 201 7.16 -17.83 8.97
CA ASP A 201 5.90 -17.82 8.23
C ASP A 201 4.84 -16.99 8.93
N TRP A 202 4.00 -16.33 8.13
CA TRP A 202 2.87 -15.52 8.54
C TRP A 202 1.61 -15.91 7.78
N ALA A 203 0.49 -15.94 8.46
CA ALA A 203 -0.83 -16.07 7.87
C ALA A 203 -1.79 -15.10 8.55
N ASP A 204 -2.37 -14.17 7.75
CA ASP A 204 -3.38 -13.20 8.21
C ASP A 204 -2.96 -12.45 9.50
N ASP A 205 -1.75 -11.82 9.45
CA ASP A 205 -1.10 -11.09 10.54
C ASP A 205 -0.63 -11.94 11.73
N ILE A 206 -0.74 -13.25 11.69
CA ILE A 206 -0.43 -14.15 12.79
C ILE A 206 0.78 -15.03 12.42
N GLN A 207 1.69 -15.27 13.38
CA GLN A 207 2.79 -16.24 13.24
C GLN A 207 2.23 -17.63 12.95
N HIS A 208 2.75 -18.28 11.92
CA HIS A 208 2.26 -19.56 11.44
C HIS A 208 3.41 -20.41 10.88
N GLY A 209 3.14 -21.71 10.57
CA GLY A 209 4.11 -22.57 9.88
C GLY A 209 5.43 -22.69 10.62
N LYS A 210 6.55 -22.46 9.94
CA LYS A 210 7.90 -22.53 10.54
C LYS A 210 8.46 -21.16 10.82
N GLY A 211 9.13 -21.02 11.97
CA GLY A 211 9.76 -19.77 12.35
C GLY A 211 10.78 -19.87 13.46
N THR A 212 11.58 -18.83 13.58
CA THR A 212 12.55 -18.64 14.65
C THR A 212 12.18 -17.39 15.42
N TYR A 213 12.05 -17.51 16.73
CA TYR A 213 11.86 -16.38 17.63
C TYR A 213 13.15 -16.15 18.44
N PHE A 214 13.68 -14.96 18.34
CA PHE A 214 14.85 -14.49 19.09
C PHE A 214 14.34 -13.57 20.20
N PHE A 215 14.55 -13.96 21.43
CA PHE A 215 14.22 -13.14 22.59
C PHE A 215 15.37 -12.17 22.90
N HIS A 216 15.05 -10.98 23.32
CA HIS A 216 16.06 -9.98 23.75
C HIS A 216 16.90 -10.47 24.94
N THR A 217 16.41 -11.47 25.69
CA THR A 217 17.14 -12.14 26.78
C THR A 217 18.29 -13.02 26.29
N GLY A 218 18.37 -13.28 24.97
CA GLY A 218 19.33 -14.20 24.35
C GLY A 218 18.79 -15.61 24.12
N ASP A 219 17.60 -15.93 24.63
CA ASP A 219 16.91 -17.17 24.31
C ASP A 219 16.52 -17.22 22.83
N ARG A 220 16.30 -18.43 22.30
CA ARG A 220 15.85 -18.62 20.92
C ARG A 220 14.96 -19.87 20.81
N TYR A 221 13.86 -19.74 20.09
CA TYR A 221 13.03 -20.87 19.70
C TYR A 221 13.06 -21.06 18.18
N GLU A 222 13.23 -22.29 17.72
CA GLU A 222 13.13 -22.71 16.32
C GLU A 222 12.11 -23.82 16.20
N GLY A 223 11.02 -23.64 15.44
CA GLY A 223 9.99 -24.67 15.37
C GLY A 223 8.74 -24.26 14.59
N SER A 224 7.67 -24.99 14.91
CA SER A 224 6.37 -24.75 14.29
C SER A 224 5.52 -23.79 15.12
N TYR A 225 4.68 -23.03 14.39
CA TYR A 225 3.69 -22.11 14.96
C TYR A 225 2.31 -22.41 14.37
N LEU A 226 1.30 -22.32 15.20
CA LEU A 226 -0.10 -22.38 14.82
C LEU A 226 -0.84 -21.29 15.61
N LEU A 227 -1.49 -20.36 14.88
CA LEU A 227 -2.24 -19.22 15.47
C LEU A 227 -1.43 -18.44 16.52
N GLY A 228 -0.14 -18.21 16.23
CA GLY A 228 0.77 -17.45 17.10
C GLY A 228 1.44 -18.27 18.20
N GLU A 229 1.01 -19.52 18.43
CA GLU A 229 1.53 -20.36 19.51
C GLU A 229 2.51 -21.43 18.98
N ARG A 230 3.57 -21.68 19.76
CA ARG A 230 4.53 -22.75 19.47
C ARG A 230 3.83 -24.09 19.52
N THR A 231 4.04 -24.94 18.51
CA THR A 231 3.36 -26.25 18.38
C THR A 231 4.24 -27.27 17.69
N GLY A 232 3.90 -28.57 17.85
CA GLY A 232 4.64 -29.66 17.19
C GLY A 232 6.10 -29.70 17.61
N GLU A 233 6.98 -30.18 16.73
CA GLU A 233 8.41 -30.30 17.04
C GLU A 233 9.11 -28.94 16.96
N GLY A 234 9.99 -28.70 17.95
CA GLY A 234 10.79 -27.50 18.02
C GLY A 234 12.02 -27.63 18.92
N VAL A 235 12.88 -26.62 18.83
CA VAL A 235 14.07 -26.50 19.64
C VAL A 235 14.05 -25.16 20.38
N TYR A 236 14.23 -25.22 21.68
CA TYR A 236 14.41 -24.02 22.52
C TYR A 236 15.84 -23.97 23.06
N TYR A 237 16.53 -22.91 22.75
CA TYR A 237 17.87 -22.60 23.24
C TYR A 237 17.75 -21.53 24.31
N HIS A 238 18.22 -21.83 25.53
CA HIS A 238 18.33 -20.85 26.60
C HIS A 238 19.65 -20.07 26.51
N ALA A 239 19.64 -18.83 26.90
CA ALA A 239 20.82 -17.97 26.88
C ALA A 239 21.96 -18.50 27.80
N ASN A 240 21.61 -19.29 28.82
CA ASN A 240 22.56 -19.93 29.73
C ASN A 240 23.23 -21.20 29.16
N GLY A 241 22.89 -21.59 27.91
CA GLY A 241 23.40 -22.77 27.22
C GLY A 241 22.56 -24.04 27.40
N ASP A 242 21.45 -24.01 28.16
CA ASP A 242 20.50 -25.12 28.19
C ASP A 242 19.74 -25.23 26.87
N LYS A 243 19.28 -26.44 26.55
CA LYS A 243 18.58 -26.71 25.29
C LYS A 243 17.45 -27.71 25.50
N TYR A 244 16.28 -27.40 24.97
CA TYR A 244 15.18 -28.36 24.83
C TYR A 244 14.95 -28.71 23.34
N VAL A 245 14.78 -29.99 23.07
CA VAL A 245 14.40 -30.52 21.77
C VAL A 245 13.19 -31.43 21.95
N GLY A 246 12.06 -31.11 21.38
CA GLY A 246 10.87 -31.94 21.61
C GLY A 246 9.58 -31.27 21.13
N ASN A 247 8.48 -31.82 21.62
CA ASN A 247 7.15 -31.37 21.23
C ASN A 247 6.69 -30.18 22.07
N PHE A 248 5.96 -29.29 21.41
CA PHE A 248 5.27 -28.14 21.98
C PHE A 248 3.77 -28.25 21.71
N LYS A 249 2.97 -27.76 22.63
CA LYS A 249 1.54 -27.57 22.52
C LYS A 249 1.13 -26.30 23.25
N ASP A 250 0.35 -25.43 22.60
CA ASP A 250 -0.14 -24.18 23.19
C ASP A 250 0.99 -23.37 23.87
N GLY A 251 2.13 -23.23 23.16
CA GLY A 251 3.31 -22.51 23.62
C GLY A 251 4.20 -23.23 24.65
N MET A 252 3.79 -24.37 25.18
CA MET A 252 4.46 -25.12 26.26
C MET A 252 5.11 -26.40 25.76
N GLN A 253 6.19 -26.85 26.45
CA GLN A 253 6.75 -28.19 26.24
C GLN A 253 5.69 -29.21 26.69
N ASP A 254 5.26 -30.09 25.77
CA ASP A 254 4.20 -31.07 25.98
C ASP A 254 4.38 -32.27 25.02
N GLY A 255 4.44 -33.47 25.53
CA GLY A 255 4.75 -34.69 24.80
C GLY A 255 6.17 -35.17 25.06
N LYS A 256 6.81 -35.78 24.06
CA LYS A 256 8.19 -36.26 24.18
C LYS A 256 9.21 -35.14 23.98
N GLY A 257 10.29 -35.15 24.77
CA GLY A 257 11.36 -34.19 24.58
C GLY A 257 12.60 -34.49 25.39
N THR A 258 13.72 -33.92 24.93
CA THR A 258 15.03 -34.01 25.57
C THR A 258 15.46 -32.62 26.03
N PHE A 259 15.78 -32.50 27.30
CA PHE A 259 16.38 -31.28 27.88
C PHE A 259 17.85 -31.57 28.23
N THR A 260 18.74 -30.77 27.68
CA THR A 260 20.19 -30.83 27.93
C THR A 260 20.58 -29.56 28.67
N TRP A 261 21.11 -29.73 29.89
CA TRP A 261 21.64 -28.63 30.69
C TRP A 261 23.06 -28.26 30.23
N ALA A 262 23.44 -27.01 30.42
CA ALA A 262 24.78 -26.50 30.10
C ALA A 262 25.90 -27.25 30.80
N ASN A 263 25.62 -27.85 32.00
CA ASN A 263 26.57 -28.67 32.76
C ASN A 263 26.70 -30.12 32.22
N GLY A 264 26.02 -30.47 31.14
CA GLY A 264 26.06 -31.79 30.51
C GLY A 264 25.05 -32.81 31.03
N ALA A 265 24.21 -32.47 32.04
CA ALA A 265 23.10 -33.34 32.41
C ALA A 265 22.04 -33.39 31.31
N VAL A 266 21.31 -34.51 31.22
CA VAL A 266 20.27 -34.71 30.18
C VAL A 266 19.05 -35.36 30.81
N TYR A 267 17.87 -34.83 30.45
CA TYR A 267 16.58 -35.51 30.67
C TYR A 267 15.97 -35.86 29.33
N GLU A 268 15.55 -37.09 29.16
CA GLU A 268 14.80 -37.58 28.00
C GLU A 268 13.54 -38.25 28.48
N GLY A 269 12.35 -37.77 28.09
CA GLY A 269 11.11 -38.32 28.58
C GLY A 269 9.86 -37.54 28.23
N ASP A 270 8.83 -37.79 29.04
CA ASP A 270 7.53 -37.15 28.88
C ASP A 270 7.51 -35.76 29.56
N TRP A 271 6.85 -34.82 28.88
CA TRP A 271 6.64 -33.44 29.31
C TRP A 271 5.17 -33.09 29.33
N LYS A 272 4.74 -32.30 30.29
CA LYS A 272 3.40 -31.74 30.39
C LYS A 272 3.44 -30.33 30.92
N ASN A 273 2.94 -29.35 30.16
CA ASN A 273 2.89 -27.93 30.59
C ASN A 273 4.24 -27.45 31.15
N ASN A 274 5.34 -27.60 30.40
CA ASN A 274 6.72 -27.26 30.73
C ASN A 274 7.32 -28.03 31.94
N LYS A 275 6.70 -29.13 32.37
CA LYS A 275 7.18 -29.94 33.50
C LYS A 275 7.44 -31.39 33.06
N ARG A 276 8.45 -32.01 33.65
CA ARG A 276 8.71 -33.43 33.46
C ARG A 276 7.57 -34.21 34.10
N GLU A 277 6.94 -35.11 33.36
CA GLU A 277 5.80 -35.90 33.80
C GLU A 277 5.82 -37.26 33.06
N GLY A 278 5.25 -38.30 33.66
CA GLY A 278 5.24 -39.63 33.05
C GLY A 278 6.57 -40.33 33.14
N LYS A 279 7.01 -41.01 32.08
CA LYS A 279 8.25 -41.77 32.05
C LYS A 279 9.41 -40.97 31.50
N GLY A 280 10.60 -41.13 32.10
CA GLY A 280 11.80 -40.48 31.63
C GLY A 280 13.08 -40.97 32.27
N ILE A 281 14.17 -40.67 31.55
CA ILE A 281 15.54 -40.98 31.94
C ILE A 281 16.25 -39.67 32.22
N TYR A 282 16.86 -39.56 33.39
CA TYR A 282 17.73 -38.45 33.77
C TYR A 282 19.16 -38.95 33.89
N LYS A 283 20.08 -38.36 33.19
CA LYS A 283 21.53 -38.63 33.29
C LYS A 283 22.20 -37.39 33.88
N TRP A 284 22.82 -37.57 35.06
CA TRP A 284 23.60 -36.49 35.67
C TRP A 284 24.94 -36.31 34.96
N SER A 285 25.56 -35.15 35.15
CA SER A 285 26.88 -34.84 34.59
C SER A 285 28.00 -35.70 35.16
N ASN A 286 27.81 -36.32 36.35
CA ASN A 286 28.74 -37.24 36.95
C ASN A 286 28.58 -38.70 36.44
N GLY A 287 27.63 -38.93 35.53
CA GLY A 287 27.37 -40.25 34.94
C GLY A 287 26.29 -41.07 35.62
N ASP A 288 25.74 -40.64 36.75
CA ASP A 288 24.61 -41.31 37.39
C ASP A 288 23.37 -41.26 36.48
N VAL A 289 22.50 -42.29 36.60
CA VAL A 289 21.30 -42.42 35.79
C VAL A 289 20.10 -42.76 36.67
N TYR A 290 19.01 -42.03 36.46
CA TYR A 290 17.68 -42.38 36.95
C TYR A 290 16.75 -42.67 35.78
N GLU A 291 16.10 -43.82 35.83
CA GLU A 291 15.01 -44.19 34.89
C GLU A 291 13.77 -44.50 35.69
N GLY A 292 12.68 -43.83 35.43
CA GLY A 292 11.46 -44.03 36.18
C GLY A 292 10.35 -43.05 35.92
N ASP A 293 9.38 -43.04 36.83
CA ASP A 293 8.19 -42.18 36.72
C ASP A 293 8.47 -40.79 37.30
N TRP A 294 8.04 -39.77 36.59
CA TRP A 294 8.08 -38.38 36.98
C TRP A 294 6.67 -37.88 37.26
N LYS A 295 6.43 -37.26 38.44
CA LYS A 295 5.12 -36.74 38.83
C LYS A 295 5.24 -35.29 39.27
N ILE A 296 4.28 -34.46 38.88
CA ILE A 296 4.11 -33.12 39.43
C ILE A 296 3.58 -33.25 40.86
N ILE A 297 4.39 -32.88 41.83
CA ILE A 297 3.93 -32.79 43.23
C ILE A 297 3.18 -31.47 43.39
N VAL A 298 1.85 -31.51 43.45
CA VAL A 298 1.02 -30.37 43.82
C VAL A 298 0.91 -30.36 45.35
N LEU A 299 1.69 -29.52 46.03
CA LEU A 299 1.52 -29.25 47.45
C LEU A 299 0.21 -28.47 47.64
N THR A 300 -0.87 -29.17 48.02
CA THR A 300 -2.08 -28.51 48.50
C THR A 300 -1.87 -28.10 49.97
N VAL A 301 -1.56 -26.84 50.18
CA VAL A 301 -1.58 -26.28 51.57
C VAL A 301 -3.04 -26.16 51.96
N ARG A 302 -3.53 -27.07 52.82
CA ARG A 302 -4.76 -26.84 53.57
C ARG A 302 -4.42 -25.84 54.67
N ALA A 303 -4.99 -24.65 54.58
CA ALA A 303 -5.05 -23.77 55.74
C ALA A 303 -5.88 -24.45 56.84
N LEU A 304 -5.30 -24.65 58.02
CA LEU A 304 -5.97 -25.09 59.23
C LEU A 304 -6.70 -23.89 59.83
#